data_6f1200e70e825b9cb38bd90f03c13d0a
#
_entry.id   6f1200e70e825b9cb38bd90f03c13d0a
#
_cell.length_a   1.000
_cell.length_b   1.000
_cell.length_c   1.000
_cell.angle_alpha   90.00
_cell.angle_beta   90.00
_cell.angle_gamma   90.00
#
_symmetry.space_group_name_H-M   'P 1'
#
loop_
_entity.id
_entity.type
_entity.pdbx_description
1 polymer ?
#
loop_
_entity_poly.entity_id
_entity_poly.type
_entity_poly.pdbx_seq_one_letter_code
_entity_poly.pdbx_strand_id
1 'polypeptide(L)'
;MKKWLSALAAGIACCICVLCGTFPVYASSTQASSGTDNVVQVGDEPLEITVPDGFFALPPSANVDSNILEQIGLSTEEWFDKVKDMQDAEQDLILYPEGGAYFITISAHASTDASNYFDIRTLSDAEFQTLIDNIAAPQPLADGSIPETHAERYDSPTLPFVHLIAKGTVSSLPIEDECYFTIMNGMGYTVETYQNNEIPDDQAAAVREIADSMHFTQITPKPTPEEQARSERAMMLLLVIPIFIIIAIVVAVVVVSKVRQRRRKRRQALVLDRLLEYRQKLQETEKKALESGQPLPEPETLIENSTKCTTKVLKKFGWMDLVLHHRFNFILILVISILLLAAAIWSGAVARVAVVCVLCLAGAALCLIPMLRLPTKTFQSENSFFRKAKTRRRHYQFREEDFRVTGDVSAVYPYVQIVEVHE
;
A
#
# COMPACT_ATOMS: atom_id res chain seq x y z
N MET A 1 -31.96 3.45 1.26
CA MET A 1 -30.54 3.49 1.73
C MET A 1 -29.83 2.14 1.63
N LYS A 2 -30.39 1.01 2.13
CA LYS A 2 -29.74 -0.32 2.06
C LYS A 2 -29.35 -0.77 0.63
N LYS A 3 -30.20 -0.52 -0.38
CA LYS A 3 -29.93 -0.91 -1.79
C LYS A 3 -28.77 -0.13 -2.43
N TRP A 4 -28.53 1.11 -2.00
CA TRP A 4 -27.40 1.92 -2.50
C TRP A 4 -26.07 1.54 -1.86
N LEU A 5 -26.11 1.16 -0.58
CA LEU A 5 -24.91 0.65 0.12
C LEU A 5 -24.47 -0.71 -0.43
N SER A 6 -25.43 -1.59 -0.78
CA SER A 6 -25.11 -2.89 -1.38
C SER A 6 -24.56 -2.74 -2.81
N ALA A 7 -25.07 -1.79 -3.62
CA ALA A 7 -24.54 -1.52 -4.95
C ALA A 7 -23.13 -0.89 -4.88
N LEU A 8 -22.88 -0.02 -3.90
CA LEU A 8 -21.55 0.57 -3.68
C LEU A 8 -20.55 -0.49 -3.18
N ALA A 9 -20.98 -1.38 -2.27
CA ALA A 9 -20.17 -2.49 -1.79
C ALA A 9 -19.86 -3.51 -2.89
N ALA A 10 -20.83 -3.82 -3.76
CA ALA A 10 -20.61 -4.67 -4.92
C ALA A 10 -19.67 -4.03 -5.96
N GLY A 11 -19.80 -2.72 -6.19
CA GLY A 11 -18.88 -1.97 -7.07
C GLY A 11 -17.45 -1.93 -6.54
N ILE A 12 -17.28 -1.74 -5.24
CA ILE A 12 -15.96 -1.75 -4.57
C ILE A 12 -15.38 -3.17 -4.59
N ALA A 13 -16.18 -4.20 -4.32
CA ALA A 13 -15.75 -5.60 -4.40
C ALA A 13 -15.33 -5.98 -5.84
N CYS A 14 -16.07 -5.53 -6.85
CA CYS A 14 -15.74 -5.76 -8.25
C CYS A 14 -14.44 -5.02 -8.66
N CYS A 15 -14.24 -3.77 -8.19
CA CYS A 15 -12.99 -3.04 -8.40
C CYS A 15 -11.80 -3.69 -7.69
N ILE A 16 -12.00 -4.22 -6.48
CA ILE A 16 -10.97 -4.97 -5.76
C ILE A 16 -10.64 -6.28 -6.48
N CYS A 17 -11.64 -7.00 -6.99
CA CYS A 17 -11.41 -8.23 -7.78
C CYS A 17 -10.72 -7.96 -9.12
N VAL A 18 -10.97 -6.81 -9.76
CA VAL A 18 -10.29 -6.40 -11.01
C VAL A 18 -8.88 -5.86 -10.75
N LEU A 19 -8.65 -5.22 -9.58
CA LEU A 19 -7.34 -4.73 -9.15
C LEU A 19 -6.48 -5.83 -8.51
N CYS A 20 -7.11 -6.79 -7.84
CA CYS A 20 -6.51 -8.06 -7.43
C CYS A 20 -6.70 -9.05 -8.59
N GLY A 21 -6.21 -8.69 -9.80
CA GLY A 21 -6.04 -9.66 -10.85
C GLY A 21 -5.43 -10.90 -10.20
N THR A 22 -6.19 -11.98 -10.17
CA THR A 22 -5.73 -13.28 -9.72
C THR A 22 -4.58 -13.71 -10.63
N PHE A 23 -3.39 -13.17 -10.39
CA PHE A 23 -2.20 -13.91 -10.70
C PHE A 23 -2.27 -15.10 -9.73
N PRO A 24 -2.27 -16.32 -10.25
CA PRO A 24 -2.13 -17.45 -9.39
C PRO A 24 -0.83 -17.26 -8.63
N VAL A 25 -0.92 -16.96 -7.34
CA VAL A 25 0.18 -17.18 -6.43
C VAL A 25 0.29 -18.69 -6.37
N TYR A 26 1.07 -19.23 -7.29
CA TYR A 26 1.59 -20.56 -7.11
C TYR A 26 2.48 -20.48 -5.88
N ALA A 27 1.94 -20.86 -4.74
CA ALA A 27 2.75 -21.27 -3.62
C ALA A 27 3.50 -22.50 -4.12
N SER A 28 4.65 -22.30 -4.73
CA SER A 28 5.60 -23.35 -5.04
C SER A 28 6.04 -23.90 -3.69
N SER A 29 5.50 -25.03 -3.32
CA SER A 29 6.04 -25.83 -2.25
C SER A 29 7.32 -26.49 -2.81
N THR A 30 8.42 -25.73 -2.84
CA THR A 30 9.74 -26.31 -3.07
C THR A 30 10.03 -27.17 -1.86
N GLN A 31 9.72 -28.46 -1.96
CA GLN A 31 10.20 -29.45 -0.99
C GLN A 31 11.71 -29.54 -1.14
N ALA A 32 12.41 -29.42 -0.02
CA ALA A 32 13.79 -29.81 0.07
C ALA A 32 13.89 -31.24 -0.48
N SER A 33 14.53 -31.40 -1.64
CA SER A 33 14.68 -32.70 -2.31
C SER A 33 15.77 -33.48 -1.61
N SER A 34 15.38 -34.42 -0.79
CA SER A 34 16.27 -35.49 -0.33
C SER A 34 15.86 -36.79 -1.01
N GLY A 35 16.26 -37.00 -2.26
CA GLY A 35 16.04 -38.32 -2.88
C GLY A 35 15.94 -38.30 -4.41
N THR A 36 16.75 -39.05 -5.02
CA THR A 36 16.78 -39.70 -6.36
C THR A 36 16.54 -38.92 -7.64
N ASP A 37 15.98 -37.71 -7.61
CA ASP A 37 15.97 -36.78 -8.72
C ASP A 37 16.62 -35.48 -8.24
N ASN A 38 17.93 -35.33 -8.52
CA ASN A 38 18.74 -34.18 -8.09
C ASN A 38 18.37 -32.85 -8.84
N VAL A 39 17.23 -32.78 -9.52
CA VAL A 39 16.80 -31.60 -10.27
C VAL A 39 15.92 -30.73 -9.40
N VAL A 40 16.28 -29.46 -9.26
CA VAL A 40 15.59 -28.45 -8.44
C VAL A 40 15.26 -27.24 -9.29
N GLN A 41 14.04 -26.73 -9.16
CA GLN A 41 13.63 -25.45 -9.75
C GLN A 41 14.16 -24.28 -8.91
N VAL A 42 14.68 -23.26 -9.56
CA VAL A 42 15.23 -22.07 -8.92
C VAL A 42 14.12 -21.03 -8.73
N GLY A 43 13.65 -20.86 -7.51
CA GLY A 43 12.60 -19.90 -7.18
C GLY A 43 11.33 -20.11 -8.02
N ASP A 44 10.75 -19.01 -8.49
CA ASP A 44 9.60 -18.99 -9.41
C ASP A 44 10.02 -18.92 -10.89
N GLU A 45 11.32 -19.00 -11.17
CA GLU A 45 11.89 -18.87 -12.50
C GLU A 45 11.74 -20.16 -13.31
N PRO A 46 11.66 -20.07 -14.65
CA PRO A 46 11.61 -21.24 -15.53
C PRO A 46 13.02 -21.87 -15.69
N LEU A 47 13.74 -22.01 -14.59
CA LEU A 47 15.09 -22.50 -14.51
C LEU A 47 15.16 -23.71 -13.58
N GLU A 48 15.74 -24.79 -14.07
CA GLU A 48 16.08 -26.00 -13.32
C GLU A 48 17.58 -26.17 -13.30
N ILE A 49 18.10 -26.71 -12.19
CA ILE A 49 19.50 -27.12 -12.03
C ILE A 49 19.55 -28.56 -11.55
N THR A 50 20.65 -29.24 -11.85
CA THR A 50 20.99 -30.51 -11.21
C THR A 50 21.88 -30.22 -10.00
N VAL A 51 21.42 -30.60 -8.83
CA VAL A 51 22.21 -30.47 -7.59
C VAL A 51 23.26 -31.58 -7.54
N PRO A 52 24.55 -31.25 -7.38
CA PRO A 52 25.61 -32.28 -7.28
C PRO A 52 25.40 -33.20 -6.07
N ASP A 53 25.92 -34.41 -6.16
CA ASP A 53 25.87 -35.36 -5.05
C ASP A 53 26.55 -34.79 -3.79
N GLY A 54 25.91 -34.96 -2.64
CA GLY A 54 26.40 -34.41 -1.38
C GLY A 54 26.10 -32.93 -1.14
N PHE A 55 25.27 -32.30 -1.97
CA PHE A 55 24.79 -30.93 -1.74
C PHE A 55 23.32 -30.89 -1.31
N PHE A 56 23.01 -29.90 -0.50
CA PHE A 56 21.64 -29.53 -0.10
C PHE A 56 21.25 -28.22 -0.76
N ALA A 57 20.18 -28.22 -1.54
CA ALA A 57 19.61 -27.04 -2.17
C ALA A 57 18.49 -26.45 -1.28
N LEU A 58 18.67 -25.23 -0.82
CA LEU A 58 17.80 -24.56 0.17
C LEU A 58 17.27 -23.25 -0.41
N PRO A 59 15.95 -23.13 -0.58
CA PRO A 59 15.32 -21.86 -0.97
C PRO A 59 15.33 -20.88 0.21
N PRO A 60 15.14 -19.56 -0.01
CA PRO A 60 15.06 -18.53 1.04
C PRO A 60 13.77 -18.65 1.88
N SER A 61 13.58 -19.81 2.50
CA SER A 61 12.43 -20.18 3.32
C SER A 61 12.84 -20.49 4.75
N ALA A 62 12.04 -20.02 5.70
CA ALA A 62 12.24 -20.29 7.12
C ALA A 62 12.01 -21.77 7.50
N ASN A 63 11.32 -22.53 6.65
CA ASN A 63 10.91 -23.92 6.95
C ASN A 63 11.88 -24.94 6.32
N VAL A 64 13.07 -25.05 6.86
CA VAL A 64 14.05 -26.10 6.50
C VAL A 64 14.10 -27.13 7.62
N ASP A 65 14.22 -28.40 7.25
CA ASP A 65 14.37 -29.51 8.23
C ASP A 65 15.63 -29.31 9.08
N SER A 66 15.45 -29.36 10.40
CA SER A 66 16.56 -29.22 11.36
C SER A 66 17.70 -30.26 11.17
N ASN A 67 17.36 -31.42 10.65
CA ASN A 67 18.38 -32.45 10.34
C ASN A 67 19.28 -32.02 9.16
N ILE A 68 18.72 -31.28 8.17
CA ILE A 68 19.52 -30.75 7.08
C ILE A 68 20.42 -29.63 7.59
N LEU A 69 19.88 -28.72 8.44
CA LEU A 69 20.69 -27.67 9.05
C LEU A 69 21.85 -28.20 9.87
N GLU A 70 21.62 -29.29 10.64
CA GLU A 70 22.68 -29.96 11.38
C GLU A 70 23.77 -30.54 10.46
N GLN A 71 23.37 -31.12 9.31
CA GLN A 71 24.32 -31.71 8.34
C GLN A 71 25.18 -30.65 7.65
N ILE A 72 24.67 -29.43 7.48
CA ILE A 72 25.43 -28.29 6.93
C ILE A 72 26.09 -27.44 8.02
N GLY A 73 25.96 -27.83 9.30
CA GLY A 73 26.62 -27.17 10.43
C GLY A 73 25.99 -25.84 10.84
N LEU A 74 24.72 -25.58 10.50
CA LEU A 74 24.00 -24.38 10.86
C LEU A 74 22.96 -24.64 11.94
N SER A 75 22.83 -23.71 12.88
CA SER A 75 21.70 -23.67 13.79
C SER A 75 20.46 -23.04 13.11
N THR A 76 19.28 -23.27 13.67
CA THR A 76 18.04 -22.65 13.18
C THR A 76 18.11 -21.12 13.23
N GLU A 77 18.78 -20.53 14.22
CA GLU A 77 18.93 -19.07 14.35
C GLU A 77 19.84 -18.50 13.25
N GLU A 78 20.99 -19.12 13.02
CA GLU A 78 21.91 -18.75 11.91
C GLU A 78 21.22 -18.90 10.55
N TRP A 79 20.38 -19.92 10.37
CA TRP A 79 19.60 -20.08 9.15
C TRP A 79 18.59 -18.94 8.96
N PHE A 80 17.88 -18.49 10.01
CA PHE A 80 16.97 -17.34 9.90
C PHE A 80 17.70 -16.06 9.48
N ASP A 81 18.88 -15.81 10.03
CA ASP A 81 19.69 -14.65 9.63
C ASP A 81 20.12 -14.80 8.17
N LYS A 82 20.55 -16.01 7.75
CA LYS A 82 20.93 -16.30 6.37
C LYS A 82 19.76 -16.11 5.38
N VAL A 83 18.55 -16.56 5.71
CA VAL A 83 17.34 -16.33 4.90
C VAL A 83 17.08 -14.85 4.69
N LYS A 84 17.28 -14.03 5.72
CA LYS A 84 17.13 -12.59 5.61
C LYS A 84 18.19 -12.00 4.68
N ASP A 85 19.44 -12.39 4.82
CA ASP A 85 20.53 -11.95 3.94
C ASP A 85 20.26 -12.35 2.48
N MET A 86 19.77 -13.57 2.23
CA MET A 86 19.37 -14.03 0.90
C MET A 86 18.24 -13.17 0.31
N GLN A 87 17.22 -12.84 1.10
CA GLN A 87 16.11 -12.00 0.66
C GLN A 87 16.57 -10.58 0.37
N ASP A 88 17.45 -10.02 1.20
CA ASP A 88 18.01 -8.68 1.01
C ASP A 88 18.93 -8.62 -0.23
N ALA A 89 19.60 -9.74 -0.57
CA ALA A 89 20.47 -9.89 -1.74
C ALA A 89 19.75 -10.44 -3.00
N GLU A 90 18.41 -10.64 -2.94
CA GLU A 90 17.60 -11.21 -4.03
C GLU A 90 18.11 -12.57 -4.54
N GLN A 91 18.60 -13.42 -3.63
CA GLN A 91 19.07 -14.78 -3.93
C GLN A 91 17.90 -15.77 -3.90
N ASP A 92 17.76 -16.58 -4.94
CA ASP A 92 16.64 -17.51 -5.11
C ASP A 92 16.91 -18.90 -4.56
N LEU A 93 18.18 -19.30 -4.51
CA LEU A 93 18.60 -20.62 -4.02
C LEU A 93 20.00 -20.53 -3.44
N ILE A 94 20.26 -21.30 -2.39
CA ILE A 94 21.60 -21.51 -1.84
C ILE A 94 21.88 -23.00 -1.74
N LEU A 95 23.06 -23.41 -2.14
CA LEU A 95 23.54 -24.80 -2.07
C LEU A 95 24.68 -24.89 -1.07
N TYR A 96 24.58 -25.86 -0.17
CA TYR A 96 25.65 -26.21 0.79
C TYR A 96 26.13 -27.63 0.53
N PRO A 97 27.42 -27.90 0.48
CA PRO A 97 27.92 -29.25 0.57
C PRO A 97 27.68 -29.84 1.97
N GLU A 98 27.65 -31.16 2.08
CA GLU A 98 27.64 -31.83 3.36
C GLU A 98 28.83 -31.36 4.20
N GLY A 99 28.59 -31.01 5.48
CA GLY A 99 29.57 -30.38 6.35
C GLY A 99 29.71 -28.88 6.25
N GLY A 100 29.04 -28.22 5.30
CA GLY A 100 28.83 -26.74 5.25
C GLY A 100 30.09 -25.91 5.08
N ALA A 101 31.16 -26.46 4.43
CA ALA A 101 32.44 -25.78 4.32
C ALA A 101 32.41 -24.47 3.54
N TYR A 102 31.44 -24.32 2.61
CA TYR A 102 31.21 -23.17 1.77
C TYR A 102 29.76 -23.19 1.30
N PHE A 103 29.37 -22.23 0.48
CA PHE A 103 28.07 -22.24 -0.17
C PHE A 103 28.15 -21.67 -1.59
N ILE A 104 27.16 -22.03 -2.40
CA ILE A 104 26.97 -21.52 -3.76
C ILE A 104 25.58 -20.88 -3.81
N THR A 105 25.47 -19.68 -4.35
CA THR A 105 24.20 -18.98 -4.49
C THR A 105 23.77 -18.92 -5.95
N ILE A 106 22.48 -18.97 -6.17
CA ILE A 106 21.86 -18.73 -7.47
C ILE A 106 20.86 -17.60 -7.33
N SER A 107 20.99 -16.62 -8.20
CA SER A 107 20.10 -15.48 -8.24
C SER A 107 19.61 -15.18 -9.65
N ALA A 108 18.37 -14.70 -9.75
CA ALA A 108 17.79 -14.17 -10.96
C ALA A 108 17.44 -12.69 -10.75
N HIS A 109 17.96 -11.83 -11.59
CA HIS A 109 17.73 -10.40 -11.45
C HIS A 109 17.52 -9.68 -12.79
N ALA A 110 16.67 -8.68 -12.77
CA ALA A 110 16.47 -7.79 -13.89
C ALA A 110 17.63 -6.78 -13.98
N SER A 111 18.28 -6.68 -15.12
CA SER A 111 19.28 -5.67 -15.39
C SER A 111 19.06 -4.99 -16.74
N THR A 112 19.72 -3.86 -16.93
CA THR A 112 19.69 -3.15 -18.23
C THR A 112 20.26 -4.02 -19.33
N ASP A 113 21.37 -4.71 -19.07
CA ASP A 113 22.00 -5.59 -20.04
C ASP A 113 21.13 -6.82 -20.33
N ALA A 114 20.53 -7.44 -19.32
CA ALA A 114 19.60 -8.55 -19.51
C ALA A 114 18.40 -8.13 -20.38
N SER A 115 17.83 -6.96 -20.12
CA SER A 115 16.70 -6.43 -20.90
C SER A 115 17.08 -6.09 -22.34
N ASN A 116 18.29 -5.59 -22.57
CA ASN A 116 18.78 -5.21 -23.89
C ASN A 116 19.12 -6.44 -24.75
N TYR A 117 19.85 -7.38 -24.20
CA TYR A 117 20.30 -8.55 -24.92
C TYR A 117 19.22 -9.64 -24.99
N PHE A 118 18.47 -9.85 -23.92
CA PHE A 118 17.33 -10.76 -23.79
C PHE A 118 17.67 -12.26 -23.77
N ASP A 119 18.58 -12.72 -24.63
CA ASP A 119 19.04 -14.11 -24.74
C ASP A 119 20.51 -14.11 -25.18
N ILE A 120 21.39 -14.57 -24.28
CA ILE A 120 22.85 -14.56 -24.48
C ILE A 120 23.28 -15.39 -25.69
N ARG A 121 22.53 -16.44 -26.05
CA ARG A 121 22.81 -17.32 -27.21
C ARG A 121 22.67 -16.63 -28.56
N THR A 122 21.96 -15.50 -28.59
CA THR A 122 21.71 -14.73 -29.81
C THR A 122 22.74 -13.65 -30.04
N LEU A 123 23.67 -13.44 -29.11
CA LEU A 123 24.69 -12.40 -29.20
C LEU A 123 25.75 -12.75 -30.26
N SER A 124 26.13 -11.74 -31.02
CA SER A 124 27.35 -11.79 -31.82
C SER A 124 28.58 -11.78 -30.90
N ASP A 125 29.74 -12.24 -31.40
CA ASP A 125 30.98 -12.23 -30.63
C ASP A 125 31.36 -10.83 -30.14
N ALA A 126 31.07 -9.77 -30.91
CA ALA A 126 31.32 -8.39 -30.53
C ALA A 126 30.38 -7.92 -29.39
N GLU A 127 29.10 -8.30 -29.42
CA GLU A 127 28.15 -8.00 -28.35
C GLU A 127 28.48 -8.77 -27.07
N PHE A 128 28.88 -10.04 -27.23
CA PHE A 128 29.31 -10.85 -26.10
C PHE A 128 30.58 -10.26 -25.44
N GLN A 129 31.57 -9.80 -26.24
CA GLN A 129 32.73 -9.13 -25.70
C GLN A 129 32.35 -7.83 -24.95
N THR A 130 31.41 -7.05 -25.50
CA THR A 130 30.89 -5.86 -24.80
C THR A 130 30.24 -6.20 -23.48
N LEU A 131 29.50 -7.32 -23.39
CA LEU A 131 28.91 -7.80 -22.16
C LEU A 131 29.99 -8.21 -21.14
N ILE A 132 31.05 -8.91 -21.60
CA ILE A 132 32.20 -9.24 -20.75
C ILE A 132 32.85 -7.97 -20.18
N ASP A 133 33.11 -6.98 -21.03
CA ASP A 133 33.76 -5.73 -20.63
C ASP A 133 32.88 -4.96 -19.61
N ASN A 134 31.56 -4.96 -19.78
CA ASN A 134 30.62 -4.34 -18.84
C ASN A 134 30.62 -5.03 -17.47
N ILE A 135 30.59 -6.37 -17.46
CA ILE A 135 30.58 -7.16 -16.22
C ILE A 135 31.93 -7.08 -15.51
N ALA A 136 33.03 -7.13 -16.27
CA ALA A 136 34.38 -6.98 -15.74
C ALA A 136 34.72 -5.56 -15.26
N ALA A 137 33.87 -4.59 -15.57
CA ALA A 137 34.11 -3.22 -15.15
C ALA A 137 34.23 -3.11 -13.62
N PRO A 138 35.38 -2.66 -13.09
CA PRO A 138 35.64 -2.72 -11.66
C PRO A 138 34.62 -1.88 -10.87
N GLN A 139 33.94 -2.50 -9.94
CA GLN A 139 33.03 -1.86 -8.99
C GLN A 139 33.73 -1.68 -7.64
N PRO A 140 33.71 -0.48 -7.04
CA PRO A 140 34.32 -0.28 -5.73
C PRO A 140 33.55 -1.09 -4.67
N LEU A 141 34.30 -1.83 -3.84
CA LEU A 141 33.77 -2.52 -2.67
C LEU A 141 33.30 -1.53 -1.59
N ALA A 142 32.62 -2.01 -0.56
CA ALA A 142 32.04 -1.19 0.50
C ALA A 142 33.08 -0.32 1.25
N ASP A 143 34.34 -0.73 1.29
CA ASP A 143 35.47 0.00 1.86
C ASP A 143 36.17 0.95 0.88
N GLY A 144 35.69 1.03 -0.36
CA GLY A 144 36.23 1.85 -1.43
C GLY A 144 37.42 1.22 -2.19
N SER A 145 37.83 0.02 -1.85
CA SER A 145 38.82 -0.73 -2.61
C SER A 145 38.25 -1.20 -3.95
N ILE A 146 39.12 -1.35 -4.95
CA ILE A 146 38.73 -1.84 -6.28
C ILE A 146 39.28 -3.27 -6.43
N PRO A 147 38.40 -4.26 -6.64
CA PRO A 147 38.85 -5.63 -6.87
C PRO A 147 39.56 -5.77 -8.22
N GLU A 148 40.50 -6.68 -8.31
CA GLU A 148 41.03 -7.18 -9.57
C GLU A 148 40.02 -8.13 -10.18
N THR A 149 39.53 -7.82 -11.39
CA THR A 149 38.52 -8.61 -12.08
C THR A 149 39.11 -9.25 -13.34
N HIS A 150 38.80 -10.51 -13.55
CA HIS A 150 39.10 -11.23 -14.78
C HIS A 150 37.79 -11.85 -15.28
N ALA A 151 37.38 -11.56 -16.51
CA ALA A 151 36.19 -12.15 -17.08
C ALA A 151 36.47 -12.70 -18.47
N GLU A 152 35.91 -13.85 -18.77
CA GLU A 152 36.02 -14.53 -20.05
C GLU A 152 34.71 -15.20 -20.47
N ARG A 153 34.63 -15.56 -21.73
CA ARG A 153 33.52 -16.38 -22.23
C ARG A 153 33.74 -17.84 -21.80
N TYR A 154 32.72 -18.45 -21.20
CA TYR A 154 32.64 -19.86 -20.90
C TYR A 154 31.49 -20.51 -21.70
N ASP A 155 31.82 -21.42 -22.60
CA ASP A 155 30.82 -22.14 -23.39
C ASP A 155 30.49 -23.47 -22.69
N SER A 156 29.45 -23.51 -21.88
CA SER A 156 28.94 -24.72 -21.25
C SER A 156 28.14 -25.56 -22.26
N PRO A 157 27.91 -26.86 -21.97
CA PRO A 157 27.09 -27.71 -22.84
C PRO A 157 25.67 -27.23 -23.06
N THR A 158 25.13 -26.47 -22.14
CA THR A 158 23.75 -26.00 -22.17
C THR A 158 23.61 -24.55 -22.66
N LEU A 159 24.48 -23.65 -22.19
CA LEU A 159 24.42 -22.22 -22.38
C LEU A 159 25.82 -21.60 -22.39
N PRO A 160 26.05 -20.50 -23.12
CA PRO A 160 27.23 -19.67 -22.89
C PRO A 160 27.08 -18.83 -21.61
N PHE A 161 28.17 -18.59 -20.89
CA PHE A 161 28.26 -17.74 -19.72
C PHE A 161 29.40 -16.74 -19.86
N VAL A 162 29.29 -15.65 -19.10
CA VAL A 162 30.44 -14.84 -18.70
C VAL A 162 30.96 -15.43 -17.39
N HIS A 163 32.17 -15.98 -17.41
CA HIS A 163 32.87 -16.46 -16.23
C HIS A 163 33.68 -15.31 -15.68
N LEU A 164 33.44 -14.90 -14.44
CA LEU A 164 34.07 -13.78 -13.75
C LEU A 164 34.77 -14.32 -12.50
N ILE A 165 36.03 -13.93 -12.32
CA ILE A 165 36.77 -14.07 -11.08
C ILE A 165 37.12 -12.67 -10.58
N ALA A 166 36.73 -12.35 -9.35
CA ALA A 166 37.04 -11.09 -8.70
C ALA A 166 37.88 -11.34 -7.43
N LYS A 167 39.06 -10.69 -7.34
CA LYS A 167 39.94 -10.76 -6.17
C LYS A 167 40.05 -9.39 -5.53
N GLY A 168 39.76 -9.33 -4.24
CA GLY A 168 39.73 -8.08 -3.51
C GLY A 168 40.12 -8.22 -2.05
N THR A 169 39.96 -7.16 -1.30
CA THR A 169 40.19 -7.14 0.14
C THR A 169 39.03 -6.41 0.80
N VAL A 170 38.33 -7.08 1.71
CA VAL A 170 37.27 -6.49 2.51
C VAL A 170 37.66 -6.52 3.98
N SER A 171 37.68 -5.37 4.65
CA SER A 171 38.10 -5.25 6.05
C SER A 171 39.47 -5.85 6.33
N SER A 172 40.42 -5.73 5.38
CA SER A 172 41.78 -6.30 5.41
C SER A 172 41.88 -7.82 5.27
N LEU A 173 40.79 -8.49 4.95
CA LEU A 173 40.75 -9.90 4.61
C LEU A 173 40.70 -10.07 3.09
N PRO A 174 41.57 -10.89 2.48
CA PRO A 174 41.47 -11.18 1.06
C PRO A 174 40.19 -11.99 0.80
N ILE A 175 39.52 -11.64 -0.28
CA ILE A 175 38.30 -12.33 -0.76
C ILE A 175 38.50 -12.66 -2.22
N GLU A 176 38.11 -13.86 -2.59
CA GLU A 176 37.96 -14.29 -3.98
C GLU A 176 36.49 -14.68 -4.22
N ASP A 177 35.95 -14.20 -5.33
CA ASP A 177 34.61 -14.46 -5.81
C ASP A 177 34.67 -15.06 -7.21
N GLU A 178 33.98 -16.17 -7.44
CA GLU A 178 33.83 -16.82 -8.74
C GLU A 178 32.37 -16.89 -9.14
N CYS A 179 32.04 -16.37 -10.32
CA CYS A 179 30.72 -16.18 -10.80
C CYS A 179 30.56 -16.62 -12.26
N TYR A 180 29.46 -17.32 -12.54
CA TYR A 180 28.99 -17.64 -13.89
C TYR A 180 27.69 -16.87 -14.15
N PHE A 181 27.74 -15.91 -15.06
CA PHE A 181 26.59 -15.07 -15.41
C PHE A 181 26.07 -15.40 -16.80
N THR A 182 24.76 -15.54 -16.93
CA THR A 182 24.07 -15.74 -18.22
C THR A 182 22.82 -14.88 -18.32
N ILE A 183 22.29 -14.70 -19.54
CA ILE A 183 21.07 -13.95 -19.80
C ILE A 183 20.08 -14.84 -20.56
N MET A 184 18.87 -14.98 -20.03
CA MET A 184 17.78 -15.71 -20.66
C MET A 184 16.44 -15.03 -20.37
N ASN A 185 15.55 -14.96 -21.36
CA ASN A 185 14.21 -14.36 -21.24
C ASN A 185 14.22 -12.91 -20.73
N GLY A 186 15.29 -12.16 -20.95
CA GLY A 186 15.45 -10.79 -20.46
C GLY A 186 15.82 -10.67 -18.98
N MET A 187 16.19 -11.78 -18.34
CA MET A 187 16.67 -11.84 -16.94
C MET A 187 18.14 -12.27 -16.93
N GLY A 188 18.90 -11.71 -16.01
CA GLY A 188 20.26 -12.17 -15.69
C GLY A 188 20.21 -13.25 -14.63
N TYR A 189 20.99 -14.31 -14.82
CA TYR A 189 21.12 -15.41 -13.87
C TYR A 189 22.58 -15.57 -13.47
N THR A 190 22.81 -15.69 -12.17
CA THR A 190 24.13 -15.76 -11.60
C THR A 190 24.24 -17.03 -10.76
N VAL A 191 25.30 -17.79 -10.98
CA VAL A 191 25.75 -18.86 -10.08
C VAL A 191 27.09 -18.42 -9.51
N GLU A 192 27.17 -18.20 -8.20
CA GLU A 192 28.36 -17.59 -7.59
C GLU A 192 28.76 -18.30 -6.28
N THR A 193 30.01 -18.22 -5.97
CA THR A 193 30.57 -18.59 -4.67
C THR A 193 31.66 -17.60 -4.30
N TYR A 194 31.87 -17.39 -3.03
CA TYR A 194 32.96 -16.57 -2.54
C TYR A 194 33.65 -17.26 -1.34
N GLN A 195 34.94 -16.97 -1.18
CA GLN A 195 35.75 -17.50 -0.09
C GLN A 195 36.70 -16.43 0.44
N ASN A 196 37.03 -16.53 1.73
CA ASN A 196 38.16 -15.81 2.27
C ASN A 196 39.44 -16.50 1.78
N ASN A 197 40.32 -15.72 1.15
CA ASN A 197 41.49 -16.16 0.42
C ASN A 197 41.16 -16.72 -0.98
N GLU A 198 41.81 -17.82 -1.37
CA GLU A 198 41.66 -18.46 -2.67
C GLU A 198 40.54 -19.50 -2.64
N ILE A 199 39.75 -19.54 -3.71
CA ILE A 199 38.70 -20.57 -3.88
C ILE A 199 39.37 -21.89 -4.20
N PRO A 200 39.12 -22.97 -3.42
CA PRO A 200 39.66 -24.30 -3.69
C PRO A 200 39.14 -24.87 -5.02
N ASP A 201 39.98 -25.68 -5.69
CA ASP A 201 39.66 -26.29 -6.99
C ASP A 201 38.35 -27.12 -6.97
N ASP A 202 38.07 -27.81 -5.87
CA ASP A 202 36.84 -28.60 -5.69
C ASP A 202 35.58 -27.70 -5.59
N GLN A 203 35.70 -26.57 -4.92
CA GLN A 203 34.63 -25.56 -4.85
C GLN A 203 34.39 -24.91 -6.22
N ALA A 204 35.45 -24.50 -6.92
CA ALA A 204 35.38 -23.98 -8.29
C ALA A 204 34.76 -25.01 -9.26
N ALA A 205 35.13 -26.28 -9.13
CA ALA A 205 34.53 -27.35 -9.93
C ALA A 205 33.04 -27.53 -9.66
N ALA A 206 32.60 -27.43 -8.40
CA ALA A 206 31.19 -27.54 -8.04
C ALA A 206 30.35 -26.38 -8.61
N VAL A 207 30.84 -25.13 -8.55
CA VAL A 207 30.16 -23.96 -9.17
C VAL A 207 30.00 -24.18 -10.67
N ARG A 208 31.06 -24.65 -11.33
CA ARG A 208 31.03 -24.95 -12.76
C ARG A 208 30.03 -26.06 -13.10
N GLU A 209 30.00 -27.14 -12.31
CA GLU A 209 29.07 -28.26 -12.51
C GLU A 209 27.60 -27.78 -12.41
N ILE A 210 27.29 -26.90 -11.47
CA ILE A 210 25.99 -26.31 -11.32
C ILE A 210 25.67 -25.43 -12.55
N ALA A 211 26.58 -24.57 -12.97
CA ALA A 211 26.40 -23.74 -14.16
C ALA A 211 26.15 -24.57 -15.42
N ASP A 212 26.91 -25.67 -15.60
CA ASP A 212 26.76 -26.61 -16.71
C ASP A 212 25.41 -27.36 -16.70
N SER A 213 24.81 -27.52 -15.52
CA SER A 213 23.52 -28.20 -15.33
C SER A 213 22.31 -27.30 -15.57
N MET A 214 22.47 -25.97 -15.68
CA MET A 214 21.38 -25.05 -15.83
C MET A 214 20.55 -25.35 -17.08
N HIS A 215 19.26 -25.54 -16.89
CA HIS A 215 18.31 -25.82 -17.96
C HIS A 215 17.05 -24.96 -17.85
N PHE A 216 16.71 -24.25 -18.94
CA PHE A 216 15.50 -23.43 -18.99
C PHE A 216 14.34 -24.24 -19.52
N THR A 217 13.31 -24.42 -18.70
CA THR A 217 12.08 -25.16 -19.05
C THR A 217 11.18 -24.38 -20.00
N GLN A 218 11.31 -23.05 -20.00
CA GLN A 218 10.56 -22.16 -20.88
C GLN A 218 11.47 -21.09 -21.47
N ILE A 219 11.47 -20.98 -22.78
CA ILE A 219 12.19 -19.95 -23.51
C ILE A 219 11.17 -19.08 -24.22
N THR A 220 11.14 -17.80 -23.90
CA THR A 220 10.24 -16.82 -24.52
C THR A 220 10.97 -16.06 -25.63
N PRO A 221 10.35 -15.78 -26.77
CA PRO A 221 10.95 -14.94 -27.78
C PRO A 221 11.09 -13.49 -27.28
N LYS A 222 12.16 -12.80 -27.72
CA LYS A 222 12.31 -11.37 -27.42
C LYS A 222 11.09 -10.61 -27.91
N PRO A 223 10.42 -9.81 -27.06
CA PRO A 223 9.24 -9.06 -27.48
C PRO A 223 9.59 -8.09 -28.62
N THR A 224 8.74 -8.02 -29.61
CA THR A 224 8.89 -7.08 -30.71
C THR A 224 8.80 -5.64 -30.21
N PRO A 225 9.40 -4.66 -30.89
CA PRO A 225 9.26 -3.25 -30.51
C PRO A 225 7.80 -2.77 -30.40
N GLU A 226 6.90 -3.37 -31.21
CA GLU A 226 5.47 -3.07 -31.14
C GLU A 226 4.81 -3.63 -29.89
N GLU A 227 5.18 -4.84 -29.47
CA GLU A 227 4.70 -5.45 -28.22
C GLU A 227 5.24 -4.72 -26.99
N GLN A 228 6.51 -4.32 -26.98
CA GLN A 228 7.08 -3.49 -25.95
C GLN A 228 6.34 -2.15 -25.83
N ALA A 229 6.16 -1.44 -26.95
CA ALA A 229 5.40 -0.19 -26.97
C ALA A 229 3.94 -0.36 -26.55
N ARG A 230 3.32 -1.52 -26.83
CA ARG A 230 1.96 -1.84 -26.38
C ARG A 230 1.93 -2.05 -24.85
N SER A 231 2.90 -2.81 -24.31
CA SER A 231 3.04 -3.05 -22.86
C SER A 231 3.30 -1.75 -22.10
N GLU A 232 4.22 -0.90 -22.58
CA GLU A 232 4.49 0.41 -22.00
C GLU A 232 3.26 1.33 -22.00
N ARG A 233 2.51 1.35 -23.13
CA ARG A 233 1.25 2.13 -23.21
C ARG A 233 0.20 1.58 -22.26
N ALA A 234 0.08 0.26 -22.13
CA ALA A 234 -0.84 -0.35 -21.18
C ALA A 234 -0.48 0.01 -19.74
N MET A 235 0.81 -0.03 -19.39
CA MET A 235 1.30 0.36 -18.07
C MET A 235 1.08 1.87 -17.81
N MET A 236 1.36 2.74 -18.78
CA MET A 236 1.04 4.17 -18.68
C MET A 236 -0.46 4.41 -18.48
N LEU A 237 -1.32 3.72 -19.24
CA LEU A 237 -2.78 3.85 -19.08
C LEU A 237 -3.24 3.40 -17.70
N LEU A 238 -2.67 2.32 -17.17
CA LEU A 238 -2.95 1.82 -15.81
C LEU A 238 -2.58 2.84 -14.72
N LEU A 239 -1.55 3.66 -14.93
CA LEU A 239 -1.15 4.73 -14.01
C LEU A 239 -2.00 6.00 -14.19
N VAL A 240 -2.34 6.35 -15.43
CA VAL A 240 -3.01 7.62 -15.76
C VAL A 240 -4.50 7.58 -15.48
N ILE A 241 -5.17 6.45 -15.75
CA ILE A 241 -6.62 6.31 -15.55
C ILE A 241 -7.05 6.59 -14.09
N PRO A 242 -6.41 6.04 -13.05
CA PRO A 242 -6.77 6.33 -11.67
C PRO A 242 -6.65 7.82 -11.31
N ILE A 243 -5.63 8.49 -11.84
CA ILE A 243 -5.42 9.93 -11.62
C ILE A 243 -6.58 10.75 -12.20
N PHE A 244 -7.01 10.45 -13.43
CA PHE A 244 -8.17 11.12 -14.03
C PHE A 244 -9.47 10.85 -13.26
N ILE A 245 -9.68 9.63 -12.77
CA ILE A 245 -10.83 9.28 -11.94
C ILE A 245 -10.82 10.10 -10.65
N ILE A 246 -9.68 10.21 -9.97
CA ILE A 246 -9.55 11.02 -8.74
C ILE A 246 -9.86 12.49 -9.03
N ILE A 247 -9.31 13.06 -10.10
CA ILE A 247 -9.58 14.44 -10.50
C ILE A 247 -11.09 14.65 -10.77
N ALA A 248 -11.71 13.74 -11.52
CA ALA A 248 -13.15 13.81 -11.82
C ALA A 248 -13.99 13.75 -10.55
N ILE A 249 -13.66 12.89 -9.59
CA ILE A 249 -14.31 12.81 -8.28
C ILE A 249 -14.17 14.14 -7.52
N VAL A 250 -12.97 14.69 -7.45
CA VAL A 250 -12.71 15.97 -6.76
C VAL A 250 -13.53 17.10 -7.37
N VAL A 251 -13.55 17.21 -8.71
CA VAL A 251 -14.36 18.20 -9.42
C VAL A 251 -15.85 18.03 -9.12
N ALA A 252 -16.36 16.81 -9.21
CA ALA A 252 -17.77 16.51 -8.90
C ALA A 252 -18.14 16.94 -7.48
N VAL A 253 -17.26 16.70 -6.52
CA VAL A 253 -17.44 17.10 -5.12
C VAL A 253 -17.49 18.61 -4.95
N VAL A 254 -16.56 19.33 -5.57
CA VAL A 254 -16.53 20.78 -5.51
C VAL A 254 -17.82 21.37 -6.12
N VAL A 255 -18.28 20.84 -7.24
CA VAL A 255 -19.52 21.25 -7.88
C VAL A 255 -20.72 20.98 -6.97
N VAL A 256 -20.86 19.77 -6.45
CA VAL A 256 -21.97 19.39 -5.54
C VAL A 256 -21.93 20.23 -4.26
N SER A 257 -20.77 20.47 -3.68
CA SER A 257 -20.65 21.31 -2.47
C SER A 257 -21.07 22.76 -2.74
N LYS A 258 -20.67 23.36 -3.88
CA LYS A 258 -21.09 24.70 -4.30
C LYS A 258 -22.61 24.78 -4.54
N VAL A 259 -23.20 23.79 -5.19
CA VAL A 259 -24.65 23.71 -5.41
C VAL A 259 -25.40 23.63 -4.07
N ARG A 260 -24.93 22.79 -3.13
CA ARG A 260 -25.51 22.70 -1.79
C ARG A 260 -25.37 23.98 -1.00
N GLN A 261 -24.23 24.65 -1.07
CA GLN A 261 -24.03 25.94 -0.41
C GLN A 261 -24.99 27.01 -0.95
N ARG A 262 -25.24 27.06 -2.28
CA ARG A 262 -26.23 27.94 -2.90
C ARG A 262 -27.64 27.64 -2.43
N ARG A 263 -28.01 26.34 -2.34
CA ARG A 263 -29.32 25.92 -1.82
C ARG A 263 -29.50 26.29 -0.35
N ARG A 264 -28.43 26.11 0.49
CA ARG A 264 -28.46 26.53 1.90
C ARG A 264 -28.67 28.06 2.04
N LYS A 265 -27.93 28.86 1.28
CA LYS A 265 -28.08 30.32 1.29
C LYS A 265 -29.52 30.75 0.90
N ARG A 266 -30.11 30.12 -0.13
CA ARG A 266 -31.51 30.39 -0.51
C ARG A 266 -32.50 30.01 0.60
N ARG A 267 -32.32 28.88 1.25
CA ARG A 267 -33.16 28.47 2.40
C ARG A 267 -33.00 29.43 3.57
N GLN A 268 -31.79 29.86 3.89
CA GLN A 268 -31.53 30.83 4.95
C GLN A 268 -32.20 32.19 4.66
N ALA A 269 -32.19 32.65 3.41
CA ALA A 269 -32.89 33.87 3.02
C ALA A 269 -34.42 33.76 3.25
N LEU A 270 -35.03 32.64 2.82
CA LEU A 270 -36.46 32.39 3.04
C LEU A 270 -36.82 32.31 4.55
N VAL A 271 -35.94 31.73 5.36
CA VAL A 271 -36.13 31.68 6.82
C VAL A 271 -36.04 33.09 7.41
N LEU A 272 -35.11 33.91 6.93
CA LEU A 272 -34.96 35.29 7.38
C LEU A 272 -36.21 36.14 7.08
N ASP A 273 -36.74 36.00 5.86
CA ASP A 273 -37.98 36.74 5.48
C ASP A 273 -39.15 36.34 6.40
N ARG A 274 -39.35 35.03 6.63
CA ARG A 274 -40.40 34.54 7.56
C ARG A 274 -40.19 35.03 8.99
N LEU A 275 -38.93 35.12 9.42
CA LEU A 275 -38.61 35.63 10.76
C LEU A 275 -38.90 37.12 10.90
N LEU A 276 -38.66 37.89 9.85
CA LEU A 276 -39.02 39.31 9.81
C LEU A 276 -40.54 39.51 9.88
N GLU A 277 -41.31 38.74 9.11
CA GLU A 277 -42.78 38.73 9.16
C GLU A 277 -43.31 38.38 10.58
N TYR A 278 -42.73 37.34 11.19
CA TYR A 278 -43.08 36.95 12.57
C TYR A 278 -42.80 38.07 13.58
N ARG A 279 -41.63 38.72 13.47
CA ARG A 279 -41.28 39.86 14.35
C ARG A 279 -42.24 41.07 14.15
N GLN A 280 -42.62 41.34 12.93
CA GLN A 280 -43.58 42.41 12.65
C GLN A 280 -44.93 42.09 13.28
N LYS A 281 -45.44 40.86 13.14
CA LYS A 281 -46.69 40.42 13.81
C LYS A 281 -46.61 40.56 15.33
N LEU A 282 -45.49 40.15 15.94
CA LEU A 282 -45.29 40.32 17.38
C LEU A 282 -45.34 41.79 17.81
N GLN A 283 -44.62 42.67 17.08
CA GLN A 283 -44.62 44.10 17.37
C GLN A 283 -46.02 44.74 17.22
N GLU A 284 -46.79 44.32 16.19
CA GLU A 284 -48.18 44.77 16.02
C GLU A 284 -49.08 44.31 17.18
N THR A 285 -48.88 43.06 17.64
CA THR A 285 -49.62 42.48 18.76
C THR A 285 -49.26 43.20 20.07
N GLU A 286 -47.99 43.47 20.31
CA GLU A 286 -47.51 44.23 21.47
C GLU A 286 -48.07 45.67 21.45
N LYS A 287 -48.07 46.33 20.31
CA LYS A 287 -48.61 47.68 20.14
C LYS A 287 -50.10 47.70 20.39
N LYS A 288 -50.87 46.74 19.87
CA LYS A 288 -52.30 46.62 20.13
C LYS A 288 -52.66 46.41 21.60
N ALA A 289 -51.85 45.56 22.27
CA ALA A 289 -52.00 45.29 23.71
C ALA A 289 -51.68 46.52 24.55
N LEU A 290 -50.70 47.33 24.15
CA LEU A 290 -50.34 48.60 24.82
C LEU A 290 -51.42 49.63 24.63
N GLU A 291 -51.99 49.73 23.42
CA GLU A 291 -53.13 50.70 23.09
C GLU A 291 -54.42 50.30 23.80
N SER A 292 -54.67 49.00 24.01
CA SER A 292 -55.88 48.51 24.68
C SER A 292 -55.75 48.43 26.21
N GLY A 293 -54.58 48.65 26.77
CA GLY A 293 -54.32 48.54 28.22
C GLY A 293 -54.44 47.09 28.78
N GLN A 294 -54.52 46.08 27.90
CA GLN A 294 -54.66 44.71 28.28
C GLN A 294 -53.23 44.04 28.39
N PRO A 295 -53.02 43.22 29.40
CA PRO A 295 -51.76 42.49 29.47
C PRO A 295 -51.61 41.52 28.27
N LEU A 296 -50.42 41.43 27.72
CA LEU A 296 -50.10 40.46 26.67
C LEU A 296 -50.52 39.03 27.10
N PRO A 297 -51.32 38.34 26.31
CA PRO A 297 -51.70 36.99 26.64
C PRO A 297 -50.44 36.13 26.75
N GLU A 298 -50.21 35.46 27.90
CA GLU A 298 -49.15 34.51 28.00
C GLU A 298 -49.46 33.30 27.09
N PRO A 299 -48.56 32.98 26.15
CA PRO A 299 -48.82 31.89 25.22
C PRO A 299 -48.89 30.55 25.98
N GLU A 300 -49.96 29.82 25.70
CA GLU A 300 -50.22 28.51 26.34
C GLU A 300 -49.10 27.49 26.02
N THR A 301 -48.63 26.82 27.05
CA THR A 301 -47.61 25.75 26.89
C THR A 301 -48.32 24.44 26.58
N LEU A 302 -48.12 23.93 25.38
CA LEU A 302 -48.73 22.67 24.90
C LEU A 302 -48.03 21.45 25.45
N ILE A 303 -46.70 21.46 25.45
CA ILE A 303 -45.89 20.35 25.88
C ILE A 303 -44.64 20.88 26.63
N GLU A 304 -44.31 20.23 27.75
CA GLU A 304 -43.07 20.49 28.47
C GLU A 304 -42.16 19.27 28.45
N ASN A 305 -40.90 19.52 28.23
CA ASN A 305 -39.86 18.48 28.30
C ASN A 305 -38.64 18.99 29.04
N SER A 306 -37.95 18.10 29.72
CA SER A 306 -36.72 18.40 30.46
C SER A 306 -35.62 17.40 30.11
N THR A 307 -34.55 17.93 29.56
CA THR A 307 -33.41 17.07 29.16
C THR A 307 -32.16 17.39 29.98
N LYS A 308 -31.55 16.36 30.54
CA LYS A 308 -30.23 16.46 31.20
C LYS A 308 -29.14 16.19 30.20
N CYS A 309 -28.32 17.20 29.90
CA CYS A 309 -27.18 17.09 28.99
C CYS A 309 -26.01 16.37 29.65
N THR A 310 -26.01 15.06 29.61
CA THR A 310 -24.91 14.22 30.12
C THR A 310 -23.77 14.12 29.08
N THR A 311 -22.58 13.77 29.55
CA THR A 311 -21.41 13.55 28.66
C THR A 311 -21.71 12.49 27.56
N LYS A 312 -22.53 11.48 27.91
CA LYS A 312 -22.95 10.43 26.96
C LYS A 312 -23.85 11.01 25.87
N VAL A 313 -24.82 11.87 26.22
CA VAL A 313 -25.71 12.56 25.26
C VAL A 313 -24.90 13.46 24.35
N LEU A 314 -23.95 14.24 24.89
CA LEU A 314 -23.12 15.15 24.09
C LEU A 314 -22.20 14.40 23.12
N LYS A 315 -21.65 13.24 23.53
CA LYS A 315 -20.88 12.38 22.60
C LYS A 315 -21.75 11.86 21.48
N LYS A 316 -22.97 11.36 21.81
CA LYS A 316 -23.92 10.88 20.79
C LYS A 316 -24.32 12.00 19.83
N PHE A 317 -24.53 13.20 20.34
CA PHE A 317 -24.83 14.38 19.53
C PHE A 317 -23.69 14.70 18.54
N GLY A 318 -22.41 14.67 18.97
CA GLY A 318 -21.26 14.89 18.09
C GLY A 318 -21.20 13.87 16.93
N TRP A 319 -21.53 12.61 17.17
CA TRP A 319 -21.64 11.60 16.11
C TRP A 319 -22.85 11.80 15.21
N MET A 320 -24.01 12.17 15.78
CA MET A 320 -25.22 12.50 15.00
C MET A 320 -24.96 13.69 14.07
N ASP A 321 -24.32 14.75 14.56
CA ASP A 321 -23.96 15.92 13.76
C ASP A 321 -23.09 15.53 12.56
N LEU A 322 -22.10 14.66 12.77
CA LEU A 322 -21.28 14.13 11.68
C LEU A 322 -22.11 13.38 10.63
N VAL A 323 -22.99 12.49 11.08
CA VAL A 323 -23.79 11.63 10.17
C VAL A 323 -24.88 12.41 9.46
N LEU A 324 -25.53 13.37 10.11
CA LEU A 324 -26.65 14.10 9.55
C LEU A 324 -26.19 15.29 8.70
N HIS A 325 -25.28 16.11 9.22
CA HIS A 325 -24.87 17.34 8.56
C HIS A 325 -23.66 17.17 7.64
N HIS A 326 -22.76 16.23 7.95
CA HIS A 326 -21.52 15.99 7.22
C HIS A 326 -21.47 14.65 6.49
N ARG A 327 -22.60 13.89 6.43
CA ARG A 327 -22.64 12.53 5.86
C ARG A 327 -22.00 12.37 4.48
N PHE A 328 -22.19 13.36 3.60
CA PHE A 328 -21.62 13.30 2.25
C PHE A 328 -20.11 13.48 2.26
N ASN A 329 -19.61 14.46 2.99
CA ASN A 329 -18.17 14.69 3.14
C ASN A 329 -17.53 13.50 3.86
N PHE A 330 -18.24 12.91 4.83
CA PHE A 330 -17.80 11.71 5.55
C PHE A 330 -17.62 10.52 4.59
N ILE A 331 -18.66 10.18 3.82
CA ILE A 331 -18.61 9.07 2.86
C ILE A 331 -17.54 9.31 1.81
N LEU A 332 -17.42 10.53 1.29
CA LEU A 332 -16.42 10.87 0.31
C LEU A 332 -14.99 10.70 0.81
N ILE A 333 -14.68 11.27 1.99
CA ILE A 333 -13.35 11.15 2.59
C ILE A 333 -13.04 9.68 2.87
N LEU A 334 -14.04 8.90 3.32
CA LEU A 334 -13.88 7.47 3.54
C LEU A 334 -13.53 6.73 2.24
N VAL A 335 -14.25 7.02 1.15
CA VAL A 335 -13.98 6.42 -0.18
C VAL A 335 -12.56 6.78 -0.66
N ILE A 336 -12.18 8.05 -0.59
CA ILE A 336 -10.83 8.49 -0.98
C ILE A 336 -9.77 7.78 -0.13
N SER A 337 -9.99 7.66 1.19
CA SER A 337 -9.04 6.98 2.07
C SER A 337 -8.90 5.49 1.76
N ILE A 338 -10.00 4.82 1.41
CA ILE A 338 -9.98 3.39 0.99
C ILE A 338 -9.21 3.25 -0.34
N LEU A 339 -9.44 4.15 -1.31
CA LEU A 339 -8.72 4.12 -2.58
C LEU A 339 -7.21 4.36 -2.40
N LEU A 340 -6.83 5.30 -1.53
CA LEU A 340 -5.43 5.53 -1.21
C LEU A 340 -4.77 4.35 -0.50
N LEU A 341 -5.49 3.68 0.41
CA LEU A 341 -5.01 2.47 1.06
C LEU A 341 -4.86 1.31 0.07
N ALA A 342 -5.81 1.12 -0.83
CA ALA A 342 -5.70 0.12 -1.89
C ALA A 342 -4.51 0.40 -2.81
N ALA A 343 -4.29 1.67 -3.20
CA ALA A 343 -3.12 2.08 -3.98
C ALA A 343 -1.80 1.85 -3.22
N ALA A 344 -1.78 2.08 -1.90
CA ALA A 344 -0.61 1.82 -1.07
C ALA A 344 -0.27 0.32 -1.01
N ILE A 345 -1.27 -0.54 -0.81
CA ILE A 345 -1.10 -1.99 -0.79
C ILE A 345 -0.59 -2.47 -2.16
N TRP A 346 -1.19 -2.00 -3.24
CA TRP A 346 -0.79 -2.36 -4.59
C TRP A 346 0.64 -1.91 -4.91
N SER A 347 1.01 -0.66 -4.60
CA SER A 347 2.36 -0.16 -4.85
C SER A 347 3.43 -0.84 -4.00
N GLY A 348 3.11 -1.26 -2.78
CA GLY A 348 4.02 -1.99 -1.91
C GLY A 348 4.17 -3.46 -2.28
N ALA A 349 3.05 -4.15 -2.56
CA ALA A 349 3.04 -5.60 -2.78
C ALA A 349 3.37 -6.00 -4.24
N VAL A 350 2.93 -5.18 -5.23
CA VAL A 350 3.06 -5.55 -6.65
C VAL A 350 4.16 -4.76 -7.34
N ALA A 351 4.19 -3.44 -7.15
CA ALA A 351 5.14 -2.56 -7.85
C ALA A 351 6.46 -2.34 -7.08
N ARG A 352 6.57 -2.82 -5.84
CA ARG A 352 7.73 -2.64 -4.94
C ARG A 352 8.23 -1.18 -4.85
N VAL A 353 7.33 -0.22 -5.07
CA VAL A 353 7.65 1.21 -5.06
C VAL A 353 7.35 1.80 -3.68
N ALA A 354 8.29 1.66 -2.76
CA ALA A 354 8.14 2.08 -1.35
C ALA A 354 7.73 3.55 -1.19
N VAL A 355 8.26 4.46 -2.02
CA VAL A 355 7.94 5.90 -1.96
C VAL A 355 6.46 6.16 -2.24
N VAL A 356 5.87 5.51 -3.25
CA VAL A 356 4.44 5.66 -3.59
C VAL A 356 3.56 5.12 -2.46
N CYS A 357 3.94 3.97 -1.89
CA CYS A 357 3.25 3.38 -0.73
C CYS A 357 3.20 4.37 0.45
N VAL A 358 4.33 4.95 0.84
CA VAL A 358 4.43 5.93 1.94
C VAL A 358 3.58 7.18 1.65
N LEU A 359 3.63 7.72 0.43
CA LEU A 359 2.83 8.89 0.05
C LEU A 359 1.32 8.60 0.10
N CYS A 360 0.88 7.43 -0.37
CA CYS A 360 -0.52 7.02 -0.30
C CYS A 360 -1.00 6.82 1.14
N LEU A 361 -0.20 6.18 2.00
CA LEU A 361 -0.51 6.03 3.42
C LEU A 361 -0.59 7.38 4.15
N ALA A 362 0.36 8.28 3.88
CA ALA A 362 0.33 9.64 4.43
C ALA A 362 -0.92 10.41 3.97
N GLY A 363 -1.29 10.31 2.70
CA GLY A 363 -2.52 10.90 2.14
C GLY A 363 -3.78 10.37 2.80
N ALA A 364 -3.89 9.06 2.98
CA ALA A 364 -5.01 8.43 3.70
C ALA A 364 -5.10 8.92 5.16
N ALA A 365 -3.98 8.99 5.87
CA ALA A 365 -3.93 9.50 7.23
C ALA A 365 -4.33 10.97 7.32
N LEU A 366 -3.85 11.84 6.42
CA LEU A 366 -4.21 13.24 6.34
C LEU A 366 -5.71 13.45 6.11
N CYS A 367 -6.36 12.55 5.36
CA CYS A 367 -7.81 12.56 5.16
C CYS A 367 -8.59 12.09 6.39
N LEU A 368 -8.17 10.99 7.01
CA LEU A 368 -8.90 10.35 8.12
C LEU A 368 -8.78 11.10 9.44
N ILE A 369 -7.60 11.64 9.78
CA ILE A 369 -7.37 12.31 11.07
C ILE A 369 -8.32 13.49 11.32
N PRO A 370 -8.50 14.45 10.40
CA PRO A 370 -9.43 15.55 10.60
C PRO A 370 -10.87 15.07 10.79
N MET A 371 -11.27 14.03 10.03
CA MET A 371 -12.60 13.48 10.08
C MET A 371 -12.92 12.82 11.43
N LEU A 372 -12.00 12.03 11.97
CA LEU A 372 -12.14 11.40 13.28
C LEU A 372 -12.12 12.42 14.44
N ARG A 373 -11.49 13.59 14.21
CA ARG A 373 -11.46 14.69 15.19
C ARG A 373 -12.75 15.55 15.19
N LEU A 374 -13.57 15.52 14.15
CA LEU A 374 -14.80 16.33 14.08
C LEU A 374 -15.76 16.04 15.24
N PRO A 375 -16.19 14.82 15.52
CA PRO A 375 -17.07 14.52 16.65
C PRO A 375 -16.48 14.94 17.99
N THR A 376 -15.15 14.81 18.13
CA THR A 376 -14.45 15.21 19.35
C THR A 376 -14.42 16.72 19.51
N LYS A 377 -14.22 17.49 18.44
CA LYS A 377 -14.28 18.96 18.47
C LYS A 377 -15.68 19.47 18.82
N THR A 378 -16.73 18.92 18.19
CA THR A 378 -18.12 19.24 18.50
C THR A 378 -18.43 18.92 19.95
N PHE A 379 -18.02 17.73 20.43
CA PHE A 379 -18.14 17.36 21.84
C PHE A 379 -17.41 18.32 22.78
N GLN A 380 -16.17 18.69 22.46
CA GLN A 380 -15.38 19.61 23.30
C GLN A 380 -16.00 21.00 23.36
N SER A 381 -16.48 21.53 22.23
CA SER A 381 -17.17 22.80 22.15
C SER A 381 -18.41 22.81 23.03
N GLU A 382 -19.31 21.85 22.84
CA GLU A 382 -20.54 21.72 23.62
C GLU A 382 -20.25 21.42 25.09
N ASN A 383 -19.32 20.53 25.39
CA ASN A 383 -18.95 20.22 26.76
C ASN A 383 -18.31 21.41 27.50
N SER A 384 -17.55 22.25 26.80
CA SER A 384 -16.99 23.49 27.38
C SER A 384 -18.09 24.49 27.77
N PHE A 385 -19.10 24.62 26.92
CA PHE A 385 -20.28 25.42 27.20
C PHE A 385 -21.03 24.91 28.44
N PHE A 386 -21.37 23.61 28.45
CA PHE A 386 -22.08 23.01 29.59
C PHE A 386 -21.24 22.90 30.87
N ARG A 387 -19.91 22.92 30.78
CA ARG A 387 -19.03 22.95 31.98
C ARG A 387 -19.06 24.30 32.70
N LYS A 388 -19.30 25.37 31.95
CA LYS A 388 -19.46 26.72 32.47
C LYS A 388 -20.88 27.00 32.98
N ALA A 389 -21.85 26.20 32.55
CA ALA A 389 -23.24 26.34 32.91
C ALA A 389 -23.48 25.90 34.37
N LYS A 390 -24.26 26.68 35.14
CA LYS A 390 -24.63 26.35 36.52
C LYS A 390 -25.51 25.11 36.60
N THR A 391 -26.35 24.89 35.57
CA THR A 391 -27.21 23.70 35.45
C THR A 391 -26.98 23.00 34.16
N ARG A 392 -26.96 21.65 34.20
CA ARG A 392 -26.90 20.81 32.98
C ARG A 392 -28.29 20.37 32.51
N ARG A 393 -29.35 21.01 33.01
CA ARG A 393 -30.74 20.74 32.63
C ARG A 393 -31.20 21.85 31.73
N ARG A 394 -31.88 21.47 30.65
CA ARG A 394 -32.63 22.37 29.79
C ARG A 394 -34.08 21.97 29.86
N HIS A 395 -34.97 22.95 30.04
CA HIS A 395 -36.40 22.79 29.99
C HIS A 395 -36.91 23.38 28.68
N TYR A 396 -37.71 22.64 27.99
CA TYR A 396 -38.32 23.00 26.72
C TYR A 396 -39.80 23.15 26.94
N GLN A 397 -40.34 24.29 26.59
CA GLN A 397 -41.76 24.59 26.61
C GLN A 397 -42.18 24.82 25.16
N PHE A 398 -42.92 23.86 24.61
CA PHE A 398 -43.45 23.95 23.27
C PHE A 398 -44.82 24.65 23.32
N ARG A 399 -45.00 25.70 22.52
CA ARG A 399 -46.18 26.53 22.39
C ARG A 399 -46.71 26.40 20.96
N GLU A 400 -47.78 27.13 20.63
CA GLU A 400 -48.39 27.03 19.31
C GLU A 400 -47.49 27.50 18.17
N GLU A 401 -46.77 28.63 18.33
CA GLU A 401 -45.96 29.24 17.28
C GLU A 401 -44.43 29.18 17.53
N ASP A 402 -44.02 28.85 18.74
CA ASP A 402 -42.61 28.83 19.14
C ASP A 402 -42.33 27.77 20.23
N PHE A 403 -41.07 27.59 20.53
CA PHE A 403 -40.67 26.88 21.74
C PHE A 403 -39.65 27.72 22.55
N ARG A 404 -39.80 27.66 23.86
CA ARG A 404 -38.92 28.31 24.81
C ARG A 404 -37.97 27.31 25.40
N VAL A 405 -36.67 27.63 25.40
CA VAL A 405 -35.65 26.87 26.11
C VAL A 405 -35.23 27.65 27.33
N THR A 406 -35.38 27.05 28.49
CA THR A 406 -34.93 27.65 29.76
C THR A 406 -33.85 26.81 30.38
N GLY A 407 -32.82 27.47 30.86
CA GLY A 407 -31.64 26.90 31.50
C GLY A 407 -30.84 28.05 32.13
N ASP A 408 -29.52 28.08 31.91
CA ASP A 408 -28.71 29.23 32.34
C ASP A 408 -28.99 30.47 31.49
N VAL A 409 -29.49 30.28 30.29
CA VAL A 409 -29.96 31.32 29.37
C VAL A 409 -31.36 30.92 28.88
N SER A 410 -32.28 31.84 28.90
CA SER A 410 -33.62 31.66 28.33
C SER A 410 -33.65 32.21 26.91
N ALA A 411 -34.14 31.42 25.95
CA ALA A 411 -34.30 31.82 24.57
C ALA A 411 -35.58 31.26 24.00
N VAL A 412 -36.22 32.06 23.13
CA VAL A 412 -37.46 31.70 22.39
C VAL A 412 -37.07 31.46 20.95
N TYR A 413 -37.50 30.35 20.40
CA TYR A 413 -37.24 29.94 19.03
C TYR A 413 -38.54 29.75 18.28
N PRO A 414 -38.94 30.69 17.40
CA PRO A 414 -40.12 30.54 16.56
C PRO A 414 -39.97 29.31 15.63
N TYR A 415 -41.04 28.54 15.43
CA TYR A 415 -41.02 27.37 14.54
C TYR A 415 -40.66 27.73 13.10
N VAL A 416 -40.88 28.95 12.68
CA VAL A 416 -40.44 29.44 11.35
C VAL A 416 -38.94 29.39 11.14
N GLN A 417 -38.14 29.30 12.21
CA GLN A 417 -36.70 29.12 12.14
C GLN A 417 -36.28 27.67 11.95
N ILE A 418 -37.17 26.69 12.15
CA ILE A 418 -36.85 25.27 12.02
C ILE A 418 -36.77 24.94 10.53
N VAL A 419 -35.57 24.63 10.07
CA VAL A 419 -35.29 24.28 8.67
C VAL A 419 -35.54 22.82 8.39
N GLU A 420 -35.24 21.96 9.37
CA GLU A 420 -35.30 20.51 9.22
C GLU A 420 -35.44 19.84 10.60
N VAL A 421 -36.33 18.86 10.70
CA VAL A 421 -36.50 18.02 11.90
C VAL A 421 -36.08 16.61 11.55
N HIS A 422 -35.25 16.02 12.38
CA HIS A 422 -34.78 14.63 12.25
C HIS A 422 -35.31 13.82 13.44
N GLU A 423 -35.99 12.73 13.15
CA GLU A 423 -36.45 11.73 14.11
C GLU A 423 -35.36 10.74 14.52
#